data_a88367ee1e79b6441f30435a489543db
#
_entry.id   a88367ee1e79b6441f30435a489543db
#
_cell.length_a   1.000
_cell.length_b   1.000
_cell.length_c   1.000
_cell.angle_alpha   90.00
_cell.angle_beta   90.00
_cell.angle_gamma   90.00
#
_symmetry.space_group_name_H-M   'P 1'
#
loop_
_entity.id
_entity.type
_entity.pdbx_description
1 polymer ?
#
loop_
_entity_poly.entity_id
_entity_poly.type
_entity_poly.pdbx_seq_one_letter_code
_entity_poly.pdbx_strand_id
1 'polypeptide(L)'
;MGELNFPRILKRGLLFADDQALVDVAKGHDVTYRQHIDRVTRLIGALKALGVGPSDRVGVLAGSCHEYIELWHACLCGIAVINPLNNRLAAEEFVYILNDSGTTVLFVDATYAPMIHEIRPRLAHLRTVVLIGSADVPHDLSFDAIVDGQPVTDLPPEPDDDQPAVLMYTGGTTGLPKGVVLTQRAIVLVTYRNNMGMLIQPGWRYLAFMPLFHVGSIMTWSLLIPTGGCVVLLPAFEPKAVMNAVREHRITAIAGVPTMFGLVVHHPDFEPSMFSTLQLMGYGAAPMPEALLKRLMEMYPNLDFFQAYGMTEFAATVCALTPHDHRTGGAILRSVGQPCIGVEVEIRHPETTERLPVGEVGELWIRCDSAMVGYWNKPEATAYALVDGWYRSGDAGRVDERGYVFLADRVKDMIVSGGENVYSLEVENAISTHPAVTQVAVVGRPHEIWGEAVHAFVVCAPGAVTEEELDVHVRKTIAGYKVPKSWTLQTEPLPLSGAGKILKRDLRERIAASGG
;
A
#
# COMPACT_ATOMS: atom_id res chain seq x y z
N MET A 1 -2.93 -21.09 -23.81
CA MET A 1 -3.80 -21.01 -22.63
C MET A 1 -2.97 -20.36 -21.54
N GLY A 2 -3.42 -19.22 -21.03
CA GLY A 2 -2.75 -18.52 -19.95
C GLY A 2 -2.75 -19.34 -18.66
N GLU A 3 -1.69 -19.24 -17.86
CA GLU A 3 -1.56 -19.96 -16.60
C GLU A 3 -1.58 -19.04 -15.38
N LEU A 4 -1.45 -17.71 -15.61
CA LEU A 4 -1.30 -16.69 -14.58
C LEU A 4 -2.49 -15.73 -14.57
N ASN A 5 -3.68 -16.26 -14.28
CA ASN A 5 -4.91 -15.48 -14.17
C ASN A 5 -5.64 -15.73 -12.84
N PHE A 6 -6.36 -14.72 -12.37
CA PHE A 6 -6.98 -14.74 -11.05
C PHE A 6 -8.10 -15.78 -10.88
N PRO A 7 -8.93 -16.09 -11.88
CA PRO A 7 -9.93 -17.18 -11.76
C PRO A 7 -9.35 -18.50 -11.29
N ARG A 8 -8.11 -18.83 -11.65
CA ARG A 8 -7.44 -20.04 -11.15
C ARG A 8 -7.18 -19.99 -9.65
N ILE A 9 -6.77 -18.84 -9.14
CA ILE A 9 -6.62 -18.64 -7.68
C ILE A 9 -7.98 -18.80 -7.01
N LEU A 10 -9.01 -18.12 -7.51
CA LEU A 10 -10.35 -18.16 -6.93
C LEU A 10 -10.95 -19.58 -6.96
N LYS A 11 -10.81 -20.29 -8.09
CA LYS A 11 -11.25 -21.68 -8.25
C LYS A 11 -10.57 -22.64 -7.27
N ARG A 12 -9.30 -22.37 -6.92
CA ARG A 12 -8.60 -23.15 -5.89
C ARG A 12 -9.28 -23.04 -4.53
N GLY A 13 -9.93 -21.92 -4.22
CA GLY A 13 -10.73 -21.76 -3.00
C GLY A 13 -11.83 -22.82 -2.85
N LEU A 14 -12.33 -23.40 -3.96
CA LEU A 14 -13.32 -24.49 -3.91
C LEU A 14 -12.76 -25.81 -3.31
N LEU A 15 -11.46 -25.97 -3.19
CA LEU A 15 -10.85 -27.06 -2.43
C LEU A 15 -11.14 -26.94 -0.92
N PHE A 16 -11.50 -25.74 -0.48
CA PHE A 16 -11.82 -25.36 0.89
C PHE A 16 -13.26 -24.85 1.00
N ALA A 17 -14.16 -25.41 0.18
CA ALA A 17 -15.50 -24.88 -0.07
C ALA A 17 -16.32 -24.56 1.19
N ASP A 18 -16.18 -25.37 2.21
CA ASP A 18 -16.94 -25.27 3.46
C ASP A 18 -16.14 -24.56 4.58
N ASP A 19 -14.87 -24.18 4.32
CA ASP A 19 -14.06 -23.39 5.26
C ASP A 19 -14.45 -21.92 5.18
N GLN A 20 -14.29 -21.21 6.30
CA GLN A 20 -14.54 -19.78 6.40
C GLN A 20 -13.56 -18.98 5.52
N ALA A 21 -14.06 -18.19 4.59
CA ALA A 21 -13.25 -17.42 3.65
C ALA A 21 -13.12 -15.94 4.07
N LEU A 22 -14.22 -15.34 4.53
CA LEU A 22 -14.30 -13.91 4.79
C LEU A 22 -15.23 -13.61 5.96
N VAL A 23 -14.78 -12.74 6.86
CA VAL A 23 -15.57 -12.17 7.96
C VAL A 23 -15.50 -10.66 7.86
N ASP A 24 -16.61 -10.01 7.60
CA ASP A 24 -16.73 -8.54 7.73
C ASP A 24 -17.28 -8.22 9.12
N VAL A 25 -16.40 -7.79 10.00
CA VAL A 25 -16.73 -7.57 11.43
C VAL A 25 -17.79 -6.49 11.60
N ALA A 26 -17.72 -5.42 10.83
CA ALA A 26 -18.65 -4.30 10.96
C ALA A 26 -20.05 -4.62 10.49
N LYS A 27 -20.20 -5.50 9.49
CA LYS A 27 -21.50 -5.89 8.92
C LYS A 27 -22.03 -7.21 9.46
N GLY A 28 -21.24 -7.93 10.27
CA GLY A 28 -21.61 -9.25 10.76
C GLY A 28 -21.77 -10.26 9.62
N HIS A 29 -21.03 -10.06 8.51
CA HIS A 29 -21.08 -10.94 7.34
C HIS A 29 -19.98 -11.97 7.45
N ASP A 30 -20.36 -13.25 7.51
CA ASP A 30 -19.47 -14.40 7.68
C ASP A 30 -19.83 -15.45 6.62
N VAL A 31 -18.89 -15.75 5.75
CA VAL A 31 -19.14 -16.64 4.61
C VAL A 31 -18.02 -17.65 4.40
N THR A 32 -18.42 -18.84 3.93
CA THR A 32 -17.49 -19.87 3.43
C THR A 32 -16.98 -19.52 2.03
N TYR A 33 -15.95 -20.24 1.55
CA TYR A 33 -15.44 -20.08 0.18
C TYR A 33 -16.54 -20.33 -0.86
N ARG A 34 -17.38 -21.33 -0.67
CA ARG A 34 -18.51 -21.60 -1.57
C ARG A 34 -19.47 -20.41 -1.64
N GLN A 35 -19.93 -19.95 -0.49
CA GLN A 35 -20.85 -18.81 -0.41
C GLN A 35 -20.26 -17.54 -1.02
N HIS A 36 -18.98 -17.28 -0.75
CA HIS A 36 -18.28 -16.13 -1.32
C HIS A 36 -18.19 -16.24 -2.86
N ILE A 37 -17.79 -17.40 -3.38
CA ILE A 37 -17.69 -17.61 -4.84
C ILE A 37 -19.07 -17.54 -5.49
N ASP A 38 -20.12 -18.06 -4.87
CA ASP A 38 -21.49 -17.96 -5.34
C ASP A 38 -21.93 -16.48 -5.47
N ARG A 39 -21.61 -15.64 -4.48
CA ARG A 39 -21.87 -14.19 -4.54
C ARG A 39 -21.07 -13.51 -5.63
N VAL A 40 -19.79 -13.85 -5.80
CA VAL A 40 -18.94 -13.37 -6.90
C VAL A 40 -19.55 -13.71 -8.26
N THR A 41 -20.04 -14.94 -8.47
CA THR A 41 -20.65 -15.32 -9.76
C THR A 41 -21.96 -14.58 -10.03
N ARG A 42 -22.78 -14.32 -9.00
CA ARG A 42 -23.97 -13.46 -9.10
C ARG A 42 -23.58 -12.03 -9.49
N LEU A 43 -22.55 -11.46 -8.86
CA LEU A 43 -22.06 -10.11 -9.20
C LEU A 43 -21.51 -10.05 -10.64
N ILE A 44 -20.83 -11.09 -11.10
CA ILE A 44 -20.43 -11.24 -12.51
C ILE A 44 -21.67 -11.19 -13.44
N GLY A 45 -22.73 -11.90 -13.09
CA GLY A 45 -24.01 -11.86 -13.82
C GLY A 45 -24.59 -10.44 -13.87
N ALA A 46 -24.58 -9.74 -12.73
CA ALA A 46 -25.06 -8.37 -12.62
C ALA A 46 -24.24 -7.38 -13.49
N LEU A 47 -22.91 -7.47 -13.46
CA LEU A 47 -22.03 -6.63 -14.29
C LEU A 47 -22.29 -6.86 -15.78
N LYS A 48 -22.45 -8.11 -16.21
CA LYS A 48 -22.82 -8.44 -17.60
C LYS A 48 -24.20 -7.88 -17.99
N ALA A 49 -25.18 -7.96 -17.10
CA ALA A 49 -26.52 -7.40 -17.33
C ALA A 49 -26.49 -5.85 -17.46
N LEU A 50 -25.52 -5.18 -16.82
CA LEU A 50 -25.25 -3.75 -16.98
C LEU A 50 -24.48 -3.42 -18.27
N GLY A 51 -24.17 -4.41 -19.11
CA GLY A 51 -23.41 -4.25 -20.34
C GLY A 51 -21.92 -4.01 -20.12
N VAL A 52 -21.38 -4.39 -18.97
CA VAL A 52 -19.95 -4.30 -18.66
C VAL A 52 -19.19 -5.40 -19.39
N GLY A 53 -18.10 -5.03 -20.05
CA GLY A 53 -17.20 -5.94 -20.75
C GLY A 53 -15.73 -5.76 -20.34
N PRO A 54 -14.83 -6.66 -20.83
CA PRO A 54 -13.43 -6.74 -20.39
C PRO A 54 -12.61 -5.44 -20.51
N SER A 55 -13.01 -4.55 -21.40
CA SER A 55 -12.35 -3.26 -21.62
C SER A 55 -12.98 -2.11 -20.84
N ASP A 56 -14.09 -2.33 -20.15
CA ASP A 56 -14.74 -1.30 -19.34
C ASP A 56 -14.05 -1.14 -17.97
N ARG A 57 -14.10 0.08 -17.43
CA ARG A 57 -13.61 0.37 -16.09
C ARG A 57 -14.79 0.46 -15.12
N VAL A 58 -14.70 -0.36 -14.09
CA VAL A 58 -15.67 -0.36 -12.99
C VAL A 58 -15.00 0.30 -11.79
N GLY A 59 -15.53 1.45 -11.38
CA GLY A 59 -15.02 2.20 -10.23
C GLY A 59 -15.60 1.69 -8.91
N VAL A 60 -14.83 1.81 -7.83
CA VAL A 60 -15.33 1.58 -6.48
C VAL A 60 -14.80 2.66 -5.53
N LEU A 61 -15.73 3.30 -4.83
CA LEU A 61 -15.46 4.35 -3.82
C LEU A 61 -16.22 4.00 -2.54
N ALA A 62 -15.55 3.29 -1.66
CA ALA A 62 -16.14 2.80 -0.41
C ALA A 62 -15.09 2.66 0.69
N GLY A 63 -15.54 2.56 1.95
CA GLY A 63 -14.75 1.99 3.03
C GLY A 63 -14.49 0.49 2.79
N SER A 64 -13.63 -0.09 3.63
CA SER A 64 -13.34 -1.53 3.51
C SER A 64 -14.57 -2.34 3.94
N CYS A 65 -15.12 -3.13 3.03
CA CYS A 65 -16.30 -3.96 3.22
C CYS A 65 -16.24 -5.21 2.32
N HIS A 66 -17.08 -6.22 2.63
CA HIS A 66 -17.10 -7.47 1.87
C HIS A 66 -17.52 -7.27 0.40
N GLU A 67 -18.45 -6.35 0.11
CA GLU A 67 -18.88 -6.04 -1.24
C GLU A 67 -17.73 -5.51 -2.09
N TYR A 68 -16.80 -4.77 -1.47
CA TYR A 68 -15.61 -4.28 -2.15
C TYR A 68 -14.70 -5.47 -2.58
N ILE A 69 -14.52 -6.48 -1.71
CA ILE A 69 -13.74 -7.69 -2.03
C ILE A 69 -14.46 -8.52 -3.10
N GLU A 70 -15.79 -8.68 -3.00
CA GLU A 70 -16.59 -9.36 -4.00
C GLU A 70 -16.44 -8.71 -5.39
N LEU A 71 -16.46 -7.37 -5.44
CA LEU A 71 -16.28 -6.60 -6.67
C LEU A 71 -14.86 -6.75 -7.25
N TRP A 72 -13.83 -6.74 -6.39
CA TRP A 72 -12.47 -7.06 -6.82
C TRP A 72 -12.44 -8.42 -7.53
N HIS A 73 -12.95 -9.45 -6.87
CA HIS A 73 -12.92 -10.82 -7.41
C HIS A 73 -13.75 -10.95 -8.69
N ALA A 74 -14.92 -10.31 -8.77
CA ALA A 74 -15.74 -10.32 -9.97
C ALA A 74 -15.03 -9.68 -11.17
N CYS A 75 -14.43 -8.51 -10.99
CA CYS A 75 -13.68 -7.83 -12.05
C CYS A 75 -12.44 -8.64 -12.46
N LEU A 76 -11.67 -9.15 -11.49
CA LEU A 76 -10.48 -9.97 -11.75
C LEU A 76 -10.80 -11.32 -12.43
N CYS A 77 -12.06 -11.74 -12.47
CA CYS A 77 -12.49 -12.83 -13.34
C CYS A 77 -12.53 -12.46 -14.84
N GLY A 78 -11.90 -11.36 -15.24
CA GLY A 78 -11.79 -10.94 -16.64
C GLY A 78 -13.02 -10.19 -17.16
N ILE A 79 -13.94 -9.80 -16.27
CA ILE A 79 -15.20 -9.14 -16.64
C ILE A 79 -15.01 -7.66 -16.91
N ALA A 80 -14.08 -7.01 -16.18
CA ALA A 80 -13.81 -5.58 -16.28
C ALA A 80 -12.41 -5.25 -15.73
N VAL A 81 -11.95 -4.03 -16.00
CA VAL A 81 -10.81 -3.43 -15.30
C VAL A 81 -11.33 -2.71 -14.06
N ILE A 82 -10.95 -3.15 -12.87
CA ILE A 82 -11.34 -2.46 -11.64
C ILE A 82 -10.53 -1.18 -11.44
N ASN A 83 -11.21 -0.08 -11.07
CA ASN A 83 -10.63 1.21 -10.72
C ASN A 83 -10.94 1.54 -9.25
N PRO A 84 -10.09 1.10 -8.30
CA PRO A 84 -10.26 1.37 -6.89
C PRO A 84 -9.88 2.82 -6.56
N LEU A 85 -10.83 3.60 -6.04
CA LEU A 85 -10.66 5.02 -5.79
C LEU A 85 -10.20 5.28 -4.35
N ASN A 86 -9.18 6.11 -4.21
CA ASN A 86 -8.73 6.57 -2.90
C ASN A 86 -9.82 7.45 -2.25
N ASN A 87 -10.45 6.96 -1.23
CA ASN A 87 -11.59 7.59 -0.56
C ASN A 87 -11.25 8.84 0.29
N ARG A 88 -10.00 9.29 0.28
CA ARG A 88 -9.53 10.50 0.97
C ARG A 88 -9.26 11.67 0.02
N LEU A 89 -9.56 11.49 -1.26
CA LEU A 89 -9.41 12.53 -2.28
C LEU A 89 -10.55 13.55 -2.19
N ALA A 90 -10.30 14.74 -2.75
CA ALA A 90 -11.30 15.79 -2.89
C ALA A 90 -12.20 15.55 -4.12
N ALA A 91 -13.37 16.19 -4.16
CA ALA A 91 -14.35 16.06 -5.25
C ALA A 91 -13.74 16.34 -6.64
N GLU A 92 -12.88 17.35 -6.77
CA GLU A 92 -12.22 17.70 -8.04
C GLU A 92 -11.28 16.60 -8.55
N GLU A 93 -10.61 15.90 -7.63
CA GLU A 93 -9.74 14.78 -7.97
C GLU A 93 -10.58 13.58 -8.48
N PHE A 94 -11.76 13.34 -7.91
CA PHE A 94 -12.68 12.32 -8.41
C PHE A 94 -13.22 12.67 -9.80
N VAL A 95 -13.56 13.93 -10.06
CA VAL A 95 -13.95 14.38 -11.42
C VAL A 95 -12.84 14.09 -12.42
N TYR A 96 -11.60 14.42 -12.07
CA TYR A 96 -10.46 14.11 -12.92
C TYR A 96 -10.30 12.61 -13.16
N ILE A 97 -10.21 11.81 -12.09
CA ILE A 97 -9.90 10.36 -12.17
C ILE A 97 -11.02 9.61 -12.93
N LEU A 98 -12.29 9.90 -12.63
CA LEU A 98 -13.42 9.21 -13.25
C LEU A 98 -13.55 9.53 -14.74
N ASN A 99 -13.23 10.76 -15.16
CA ASN A 99 -13.21 11.14 -16.56
C ASN A 99 -11.97 10.60 -17.29
N ASP A 100 -10.77 10.70 -16.70
CA ASP A 100 -9.52 10.20 -17.30
C ASP A 100 -9.56 8.68 -17.48
N SER A 101 -10.06 7.95 -16.47
CA SER A 101 -10.24 6.49 -16.54
C SER A 101 -11.35 6.08 -17.51
N GLY A 102 -12.33 6.97 -17.79
CA GLY A 102 -13.54 6.64 -18.51
C GLY A 102 -14.38 5.58 -17.77
N THR A 103 -14.46 5.66 -16.44
CA THR A 103 -15.27 4.76 -15.60
C THR A 103 -16.74 4.85 -15.99
N THR A 104 -17.36 3.70 -16.30
CA THR A 104 -18.75 3.62 -16.78
C THR A 104 -19.75 3.22 -15.72
N VAL A 105 -19.35 2.38 -14.78
CA VAL A 105 -20.13 1.94 -13.61
C VAL A 105 -19.34 2.27 -12.35
N LEU A 106 -19.98 2.91 -11.37
CA LEU A 106 -19.37 3.27 -10.10
C LEU A 106 -20.15 2.65 -8.95
N PHE A 107 -19.48 1.83 -8.17
CA PHE A 107 -19.97 1.36 -6.88
C PHE A 107 -19.54 2.35 -5.80
N VAL A 108 -20.51 2.83 -5.00
CA VAL A 108 -20.26 3.85 -3.98
C VAL A 108 -20.99 3.51 -2.69
N ASP A 109 -20.32 3.66 -1.54
CA ASP A 109 -21.01 3.51 -0.26
C ASP A 109 -21.78 4.77 0.15
N ALA A 110 -22.61 4.62 1.18
CA ALA A 110 -23.46 5.68 1.69
C ALA A 110 -22.70 6.95 2.11
N THR A 111 -21.43 6.82 2.51
CA THR A 111 -20.61 7.94 2.98
C THR A 111 -20.26 8.90 1.84
N TYR A 112 -19.95 8.34 0.66
CA TYR A 112 -19.48 9.12 -0.50
C TYR A 112 -20.57 9.38 -1.54
N ALA A 113 -21.73 8.71 -1.44
CA ALA A 113 -22.85 8.86 -2.37
C ALA A 113 -23.33 10.31 -2.54
N PRO A 114 -23.45 11.15 -1.47
CA PRO A 114 -23.83 12.56 -1.62
C PRO A 114 -22.88 13.35 -2.51
N MET A 115 -21.58 13.20 -2.30
CA MET A 115 -20.53 13.88 -3.10
C MET A 115 -20.57 13.40 -4.55
N ILE A 116 -20.73 12.10 -4.80
CA ILE A 116 -20.85 11.57 -6.17
C ILE A 116 -22.10 12.10 -6.85
N HIS A 117 -23.23 12.21 -6.15
CA HIS A 117 -24.45 12.81 -6.69
C HIS A 117 -24.22 14.27 -7.14
N GLU A 118 -23.50 15.05 -6.33
CA GLU A 118 -23.18 16.45 -6.63
C GLU A 118 -22.30 16.57 -7.89
N ILE A 119 -21.24 15.77 -8.01
CA ILE A 119 -20.30 15.87 -9.14
C ILE A 119 -20.77 15.11 -10.40
N ARG A 120 -21.81 14.28 -10.30
CA ARG A 120 -22.29 13.41 -11.39
C ARG A 120 -22.53 14.15 -12.72
N PRO A 121 -23.12 15.37 -12.77
CA PRO A 121 -23.29 16.11 -14.03
C PRO A 121 -21.99 16.41 -14.78
N ARG A 122 -20.84 16.31 -14.10
CA ARG A 122 -19.49 16.57 -14.65
C ARG A 122 -18.76 15.30 -15.07
N LEU A 123 -19.38 14.12 -14.89
CA LEU A 123 -18.78 12.80 -15.18
C LEU A 123 -19.25 12.31 -16.55
N ALA A 124 -18.43 12.56 -17.58
CA ALA A 124 -18.82 12.38 -18.99
C ALA A 124 -19.11 10.92 -19.38
N HIS A 125 -18.49 9.96 -18.69
CA HIS A 125 -18.55 8.53 -19.05
C HIS A 125 -19.41 7.70 -18.09
N LEU A 126 -19.74 8.23 -16.91
CA LEU A 126 -20.45 7.50 -15.86
C LEU A 126 -21.93 7.29 -16.25
N ARG A 127 -22.30 6.03 -16.47
CA ARG A 127 -23.67 5.63 -16.83
C ARG A 127 -24.48 5.23 -15.62
N THR A 128 -23.89 4.42 -14.73
CA THR A 128 -24.59 3.77 -13.62
C THR A 128 -23.84 3.99 -12.30
N VAL A 129 -24.60 4.39 -11.29
CA VAL A 129 -24.17 4.46 -9.88
C VAL A 129 -24.88 3.36 -9.10
N VAL A 130 -24.11 2.44 -8.51
CA VAL A 130 -24.60 1.34 -7.66
C VAL A 130 -24.27 1.67 -6.20
N LEU A 131 -25.29 1.79 -5.36
CA LEU A 131 -25.13 2.07 -3.95
C LEU A 131 -24.81 0.80 -3.16
N ILE A 132 -23.73 0.82 -2.38
CA ILE A 132 -23.39 -0.18 -1.36
C ILE A 132 -24.03 0.26 -0.03
N GLY A 133 -24.83 -0.61 0.56
CA GLY A 133 -25.60 -0.28 1.78
C GLY A 133 -26.84 0.55 1.47
N SER A 134 -27.22 1.46 2.37
CA SER A 134 -28.41 2.30 2.23
C SER A 134 -28.12 3.78 2.52
N ALA A 135 -28.62 4.68 1.66
CA ALA A 135 -28.57 6.12 1.85
C ALA A 135 -29.80 6.77 1.21
N ASP A 136 -30.23 7.89 1.78
CA ASP A 136 -31.30 8.73 1.21
C ASP A 136 -30.67 9.72 0.20
N VAL A 137 -30.07 9.17 -0.85
CA VAL A 137 -29.41 9.92 -1.95
C VAL A 137 -29.79 9.27 -3.27
N PRO A 138 -30.09 10.05 -4.34
CA PRO A 138 -30.36 9.50 -5.65
C PRO A 138 -29.24 8.60 -6.16
N HIS A 139 -29.58 7.37 -6.50
CA HIS A 139 -28.71 6.37 -7.12
C HIS A 139 -29.52 5.56 -8.13
N ASP A 140 -28.83 4.84 -9.02
CA ASP A 140 -29.54 4.09 -10.05
C ASP A 140 -29.96 2.71 -9.58
N LEU A 141 -29.08 2.01 -8.84
CA LEU A 141 -29.26 0.63 -8.42
C LEU A 141 -28.66 0.42 -7.00
N SER A 142 -29.12 -0.57 -6.27
CA SER A 142 -28.49 -1.02 -5.03
C SER A 142 -27.71 -2.31 -5.25
N PHE A 143 -26.59 -2.47 -4.53
CA PHE A 143 -25.69 -3.62 -4.64
C PHE A 143 -26.43 -4.93 -4.37
N ASP A 144 -27.14 -5.04 -3.26
CA ASP A 144 -27.84 -6.27 -2.89
C ASP A 144 -28.91 -6.65 -3.91
N ALA A 145 -29.68 -5.68 -4.41
CA ALA A 145 -30.73 -5.95 -5.40
C ALA A 145 -30.17 -6.49 -6.72
N ILE A 146 -29.03 -5.97 -7.20
CA ILE A 146 -28.43 -6.48 -8.45
C ILE A 146 -27.76 -7.84 -8.27
N VAL A 147 -27.20 -8.13 -7.09
CA VAL A 147 -26.57 -9.43 -6.78
C VAL A 147 -27.63 -10.51 -6.54
N ASP A 148 -28.62 -10.23 -5.70
CA ASP A 148 -29.67 -11.20 -5.33
C ASP A 148 -30.57 -11.55 -6.51
N GLY A 149 -30.71 -10.63 -7.45
CA GLY A 149 -31.47 -10.86 -8.70
C GLY A 149 -30.79 -11.82 -9.71
N GLN A 150 -29.55 -12.25 -9.47
CA GLN A 150 -28.82 -13.10 -10.41
C GLN A 150 -28.72 -14.56 -9.93
N PRO A 151 -28.73 -15.53 -10.86
CA PRO A 151 -28.46 -16.92 -10.51
C PRO A 151 -26.97 -17.14 -10.19
N VAL A 152 -26.69 -18.15 -9.38
CA VAL A 152 -25.33 -18.72 -9.25
C VAL A 152 -24.97 -19.42 -10.55
N THR A 153 -23.77 -19.18 -11.05
CA THR A 153 -23.24 -19.80 -12.26
C THR A 153 -21.83 -20.32 -12.03
N ASP A 154 -21.29 -21.06 -12.99
CA ASP A 154 -19.87 -21.36 -12.99
C ASP A 154 -19.05 -20.08 -13.19
N LEU A 155 -17.79 -20.10 -12.73
CA LEU A 155 -16.83 -19.05 -13.04
C LEU A 155 -16.66 -18.91 -14.56
N PRO A 156 -16.48 -17.70 -15.09
CA PRO A 156 -16.33 -17.49 -16.53
C PRO A 156 -15.06 -18.16 -17.06
N PRO A 157 -14.93 -18.29 -18.41
CA PRO A 157 -13.68 -18.68 -19.04
C PRO A 157 -12.51 -17.80 -18.56
N GLU A 158 -11.36 -18.43 -18.43
CA GLU A 158 -10.14 -17.75 -17.97
C GLU A 158 -9.72 -16.64 -18.95
N PRO A 159 -9.42 -15.42 -18.46
CA PRO A 159 -8.89 -14.34 -19.28
C PRO A 159 -7.45 -14.64 -19.71
N ASP A 160 -6.95 -13.86 -20.68
CA ASP A 160 -5.54 -13.85 -21.03
C ASP A 160 -4.69 -13.31 -19.87
N ASP A 161 -3.50 -13.88 -19.68
CA ASP A 161 -2.57 -13.46 -18.59
C ASP A 161 -2.19 -11.99 -18.68
N ASP A 162 -2.10 -11.44 -19.88
CA ASP A 162 -1.72 -10.06 -20.14
C ASP A 162 -2.93 -9.13 -20.27
N GLN A 163 -4.15 -9.64 -20.07
CA GLN A 163 -5.35 -8.80 -20.03
C GLN A 163 -5.24 -7.79 -18.88
N PRO A 164 -5.48 -6.48 -19.15
CA PRO A 164 -5.62 -5.48 -18.09
C PRO A 164 -6.68 -5.88 -17.06
N ALA A 165 -6.32 -5.83 -15.80
CA ALA A 165 -7.17 -6.25 -14.68
C ALA A 165 -7.46 -5.11 -13.70
N VAL A 166 -6.49 -4.20 -13.52
CA VAL A 166 -6.56 -3.11 -12.54
C VAL A 166 -6.08 -1.82 -13.17
N LEU A 167 -6.80 -0.73 -12.92
CA LEU A 167 -6.38 0.64 -13.18
C LEU A 167 -6.34 1.40 -11.86
N MET A 168 -5.16 1.56 -11.27
CA MET A 168 -5.00 2.15 -9.95
C MET A 168 -4.29 3.50 -10.03
N TYR A 169 -4.93 4.56 -9.54
CA TYR A 169 -4.37 5.90 -9.56
C TYR A 169 -3.41 6.14 -8.38
N THR A 170 -2.22 6.62 -8.69
CA THR A 170 -1.20 6.99 -7.71
C THR A 170 -1.06 8.51 -7.63
N GLY A 171 -0.90 9.03 -6.43
CA GLY A 171 -0.58 10.44 -6.21
C GLY A 171 0.83 10.74 -6.73
N GLY A 172 0.90 11.45 -7.84
CA GLY A 172 2.17 12.01 -8.32
C GLY A 172 2.59 13.17 -7.44
N THR A 173 3.90 13.30 -7.21
CA THR A 173 4.45 14.40 -6.40
C THR A 173 4.58 15.71 -7.16
N THR A 174 4.32 15.68 -8.47
CA THR A 174 4.55 16.79 -9.39
C THR A 174 3.34 17.12 -10.27
N GLY A 175 2.14 16.60 -9.98
CA GLY A 175 0.98 16.85 -10.82
C GLY A 175 -0.25 15.98 -10.52
N LEU A 176 -1.15 15.89 -11.48
CA LEU A 176 -2.37 15.08 -11.40
C LEU A 176 -2.03 13.58 -11.21
N PRO A 177 -2.89 12.82 -10.52
CA PRO A 177 -2.73 11.38 -10.35
C PRO A 177 -2.55 10.64 -11.67
N LYS A 178 -1.71 9.61 -11.68
CA LYS A 178 -1.47 8.75 -12.85
C LYS A 178 -2.10 7.38 -12.62
N GLY A 179 -2.85 6.89 -13.60
CA GLY A 179 -3.46 5.56 -13.57
C GLY A 179 -2.43 4.49 -13.98
N VAL A 180 -2.07 3.61 -13.07
CA VAL A 180 -1.20 2.45 -13.32
C VAL A 180 -2.03 1.29 -13.83
N VAL A 181 -1.66 0.72 -14.99
CA VAL A 181 -2.35 -0.43 -15.59
C VAL A 181 -1.63 -1.71 -15.22
N LEU A 182 -2.30 -2.59 -14.48
CA LEU A 182 -1.79 -3.90 -14.08
C LEU A 182 -2.55 -5.03 -14.77
N THR A 183 -1.83 -6.10 -15.12
CA THR A 183 -2.39 -7.29 -15.80
C THR A 183 -2.80 -8.38 -14.81
N GLN A 184 -3.50 -9.40 -15.30
CA GLN A 184 -3.78 -10.64 -14.59
C GLN A 184 -2.49 -11.27 -14.07
N ARG A 185 -1.48 -11.42 -14.93
CA ARG A 185 -0.15 -11.93 -14.61
C ARG A 185 0.45 -11.20 -13.41
N ALA A 186 0.41 -9.87 -13.40
CA ALA A 186 0.98 -9.06 -12.32
C ALA A 186 0.37 -9.41 -10.95
N ILE A 187 -0.97 -9.54 -10.88
CA ILE A 187 -1.70 -9.88 -9.65
C ILE A 187 -1.35 -11.28 -9.16
N VAL A 188 -1.30 -12.26 -10.06
CA VAL A 188 -1.00 -13.66 -9.70
C VAL A 188 0.44 -13.81 -9.23
N LEU A 189 1.40 -13.23 -9.95
CA LEU A 189 2.82 -13.32 -9.58
C LEU A 189 3.09 -12.69 -8.20
N VAL A 190 2.51 -11.53 -7.91
CA VAL A 190 2.70 -10.91 -6.60
C VAL A 190 2.03 -11.72 -5.48
N THR A 191 0.87 -12.33 -5.76
CA THR A 191 0.21 -13.23 -4.81
C THR A 191 1.11 -14.42 -4.46
N TYR A 192 1.71 -15.08 -5.45
CA TYR A 192 2.61 -16.21 -5.20
C TYR A 192 3.90 -15.81 -4.51
N ARG A 193 4.54 -14.69 -4.93
CA ARG A 193 5.76 -14.18 -4.29
C ARG A 193 5.56 -13.93 -2.80
N ASN A 194 4.45 -13.28 -2.44
CA ASN A 194 4.15 -13.00 -1.03
C ASN A 194 3.76 -14.26 -0.25
N ASN A 195 3.01 -15.18 -0.86
CA ASN A 195 2.69 -16.46 -0.22
C ASN A 195 3.95 -17.23 0.15
N MET A 196 4.92 -17.29 -0.77
CA MET A 196 6.21 -17.95 -0.53
C MET A 196 7.09 -17.17 0.46
N GLY A 197 7.17 -15.84 0.32
CA GLY A 197 8.02 -15.00 1.18
C GLY A 197 7.55 -14.92 2.62
N MET A 198 6.25 -14.90 2.84
CA MET A 198 5.61 -14.88 4.17
C MET A 198 5.44 -16.27 4.78
N LEU A 199 5.69 -17.33 4.03
CA LEU A 199 5.50 -18.73 4.47
C LEU A 199 4.07 -19.01 4.97
N ILE A 200 3.07 -18.50 4.24
CA ILE A 200 1.65 -18.63 4.61
C ILE A 200 1.26 -20.08 4.83
N GLN A 201 0.63 -20.35 5.97
CA GLN A 201 0.20 -21.70 6.34
C GLN A 201 -1.29 -21.90 6.08
N PRO A 202 -1.76 -23.14 5.83
CA PRO A 202 -3.17 -23.45 5.73
C PRO A 202 -3.96 -23.02 6.98
N GLY A 203 -5.18 -22.51 6.76
CA GLY A 203 -6.06 -22.11 7.85
C GLY A 203 -5.68 -20.83 8.60
N TRP A 204 -4.71 -20.06 8.10
CA TRP A 204 -4.40 -18.78 8.68
C TRP A 204 -5.58 -17.81 8.62
N ARG A 205 -5.63 -16.94 9.64
CA ARG A 205 -6.62 -15.87 9.75
C ARG A 205 -5.90 -14.52 9.66
N TYR A 206 -6.15 -13.81 8.59
CA TYR A 206 -5.50 -12.53 8.31
C TYR A 206 -6.43 -11.37 8.65
N LEU A 207 -5.99 -10.43 9.48
CA LEU A 207 -6.73 -9.21 9.77
C LEU A 207 -6.42 -8.14 8.72
N ALA A 208 -7.41 -7.81 7.91
CA ALA A 208 -7.35 -6.75 6.91
C ALA A 208 -7.93 -5.44 7.48
N PHE A 209 -7.08 -4.47 7.69
CA PHE A 209 -7.42 -3.10 8.13
C PHE A 209 -6.78 -2.01 7.25
N MET A 210 -5.98 -2.41 6.28
CA MET A 210 -5.45 -1.50 5.27
C MET A 210 -6.56 -1.12 4.27
N PRO A 211 -6.56 0.15 3.78
CA PRO A 211 -7.55 0.58 2.80
C PRO A 211 -7.51 -0.28 1.53
N LEU A 212 -8.68 -0.78 1.09
CA LEU A 212 -8.80 -1.69 -0.05
C LEU A 212 -8.48 -1.03 -1.41
N PHE A 213 -8.42 0.28 -1.48
CA PHE A 213 -7.98 1.00 -2.69
C PHE A 213 -6.46 1.05 -2.85
N HIS A 214 -5.68 0.69 -1.83
CA HIS A 214 -4.23 0.72 -1.89
C HIS A 214 -3.68 -0.62 -2.40
N VAL A 215 -2.62 -0.57 -3.23
CA VAL A 215 -2.02 -1.77 -3.83
C VAL A 215 -1.59 -2.83 -2.81
N GLY A 216 -1.16 -2.41 -1.61
CA GLY A 216 -0.84 -3.33 -0.53
C GLY A 216 -2.00 -4.22 -0.07
N SER A 217 -3.26 -3.80 -0.28
CA SER A 217 -4.43 -4.59 0.07
C SER A 217 -4.67 -5.76 -0.88
N ILE A 218 -4.20 -5.69 -2.12
CA ILE A 218 -4.32 -6.80 -3.09
C ILE A 218 -3.72 -8.06 -2.50
N MET A 219 -2.57 -7.95 -1.85
CA MET A 219 -1.90 -9.08 -1.22
C MET A 219 -2.75 -9.73 -0.13
N THR A 220 -3.49 -8.94 0.64
CA THR A 220 -4.16 -9.42 1.84
C THR A 220 -5.30 -10.37 1.54
N TRP A 221 -6.17 -10.04 0.60
CA TRP A 221 -7.34 -10.87 0.29
C TRP A 221 -7.06 -11.94 -0.76
N SER A 222 -6.12 -11.74 -1.69
CA SER A 222 -5.73 -12.79 -2.66
C SER A 222 -4.82 -13.86 -2.04
N LEU A 223 -4.00 -13.46 -1.06
CA LEU A 223 -2.91 -14.24 -0.49
C LEU A 223 -3.37 -15.55 0.17
N LEU A 224 -4.54 -15.54 0.83
CA LEU A 224 -5.01 -16.66 1.62
C LEU A 224 -5.83 -17.69 0.83
N ILE A 225 -6.38 -17.33 -0.32
CA ILE A 225 -7.20 -18.23 -1.13
C ILE A 225 -6.45 -19.54 -1.49
N PRO A 226 -5.16 -19.51 -1.92
CA PRO A 226 -4.44 -20.74 -2.27
C PRO A 226 -4.28 -21.73 -1.12
N THR A 227 -4.39 -21.29 0.13
CA THR A 227 -4.14 -22.08 1.34
C THR A 227 -5.39 -22.29 2.21
N GLY A 228 -6.55 -21.80 1.77
CA GLY A 228 -7.81 -21.96 2.53
C GLY A 228 -7.85 -21.15 3.83
N GLY A 229 -7.14 -20.03 3.88
CA GLY A 229 -7.18 -19.13 5.04
C GLY A 229 -8.38 -18.19 5.01
N CYS A 230 -8.62 -17.48 6.10
CA CYS A 230 -9.76 -16.58 6.29
C CYS A 230 -9.30 -15.12 6.40
N VAL A 231 -9.91 -14.22 5.62
CA VAL A 231 -9.77 -12.77 5.78
C VAL A 231 -10.79 -12.29 6.80
N VAL A 232 -10.32 -11.61 7.84
CA VAL A 232 -11.16 -10.88 8.80
C VAL A 232 -10.99 -9.39 8.51
N LEU A 233 -12.08 -8.72 8.14
CA LEU A 233 -12.07 -7.37 7.61
C LEU A 233 -12.57 -6.36 8.65
N LEU A 234 -11.76 -5.32 8.90
CA LEU A 234 -12.19 -4.12 9.61
C LEU A 234 -12.46 -2.98 8.61
N PRO A 235 -13.44 -2.10 8.86
CA PRO A 235 -13.78 -1.01 7.94
C PRO A 235 -12.66 0.02 7.79
N ALA A 236 -11.84 0.19 8.83
CA ALA A 236 -10.70 1.09 8.87
C ALA A 236 -9.72 0.68 9.99
N PHE A 237 -8.51 1.24 9.96
CA PHE A 237 -7.57 1.11 11.06
C PHE A 237 -8.03 1.96 12.25
N GLU A 238 -8.19 1.31 13.40
CA GLU A 238 -8.37 1.92 14.71
C GLU A 238 -7.65 1.00 15.72
N PRO A 239 -6.72 1.52 16.56
CA PRO A 239 -5.87 0.68 17.42
C PRO A 239 -6.66 -0.29 18.30
N LYS A 240 -7.73 0.18 18.97
CA LYS A 240 -8.55 -0.65 19.84
C LYS A 240 -9.34 -1.72 19.08
N ALA A 241 -9.87 -1.38 17.90
CA ALA A 241 -10.54 -2.34 17.03
C ALA A 241 -9.59 -3.44 16.55
N VAL A 242 -8.34 -3.09 16.18
CA VAL A 242 -7.31 -4.07 15.80
C VAL A 242 -6.99 -5.02 16.97
N MET A 243 -6.74 -4.49 18.17
CA MET A 243 -6.45 -5.30 19.36
C MET A 243 -7.59 -6.27 19.70
N ASN A 244 -8.83 -5.79 19.67
CA ASN A 244 -10.01 -6.60 19.92
C ASN A 244 -10.17 -7.70 18.87
N ALA A 245 -10.07 -7.33 17.58
CA ALA A 245 -10.22 -8.29 16.48
C ALA A 245 -9.14 -9.39 16.51
N VAL A 246 -7.88 -9.05 16.86
CA VAL A 246 -6.81 -10.06 16.99
C VAL A 246 -7.21 -11.11 18.01
N ARG A 247 -7.70 -10.70 19.18
CA ARG A 247 -8.12 -11.61 20.25
C ARG A 247 -9.39 -12.38 19.89
N GLU A 248 -10.45 -11.68 19.47
CA GLU A 248 -11.79 -12.25 19.29
C GLU A 248 -11.86 -13.21 18.10
N HIS A 249 -11.18 -12.86 17.01
CA HIS A 249 -11.13 -13.67 15.79
C HIS A 249 -9.89 -14.58 15.71
N ARG A 250 -9.06 -14.65 16.78
CA ARG A 250 -7.85 -15.51 16.85
C ARG A 250 -6.95 -15.32 15.62
N ILE A 251 -6.65 -14.06 15.31
CA ILE A 251 -5.87 -13.69 14.13
C ILE A 251 -4.46 -14.26 14.24
N THR A 252 -3.96 -14.82 13.14
CA THR A 252 -2.61 -15.40 13.03
C THR A 252 -1.65 -14.53 12.25
N ALA A 253 -2.16 -13.66 11.37
CA ALA A 253 -1.32 -12.77 10.57
C ALA A 253 -1.93 -11.37 10.44
N ILE A 254 -1.08 -10.37 10.53
CA ILE A 254 -1.42 -8.96 10.26
C ILE A 254 -0.34 -8.33 9.39
N ALA A 255 -0.72 -7.32 8.59
CA ALA A 255 0.26 -6.43 7.96
C ALA A 255 -0.25 -4.99 7.95
N GLY A 256 0.68 -4.05 8.04
CA GLY A 256 0.35 -2.63 8.07
C GLY A 256 1.57 -1.74 7.84
N VAL A 257 1.36 -0.43 7.94
CA VAL A 257 2.48 0.51 7.93
C VAL A 257 3.06 0.66 9.34
N PRO A 258 4.36 0.96 9.48
CA PRO A 258 5.01 1.06 10.80
C PRO A 258 4.31 1.98 11.80
N THR A 259 3.76 3.10 11.33
CA THR A 259 3.02 4.05 12.18
C THR A 259 1.80 3.43 12.85
N MET A 260 1.10 2.50 12.18
CA MET A 260 -0.05 1.80 12.76
C MET A 260 0.38 0.91 13.93
N PHE A 261 1.48 0.18 13.78
CA PHE A 261 2.03 -0.64 14.87
C PHE A 261 2.52 0.22 16.03
N GLY A 262 3.14 1.37 15.74
CA GLY A 262 3.50 2.35 16.77
C GLY A 262 2.29 2.81 17.58
N LEU A 263 1.19 3.16 16.90
CA LEU A 263 -0.06 3.58 17.56
C LEU A 263 -0.67 2.47 18.42
N VAL A 264 -0.61 1.22 17.97
CA VAL A 264 -1.12 0.07 18.74
C VAL A 264 -0.29 -0.18 20.00
N VAL A 265 1.06 -0.27 19.90
CA VAL A 265 1.91 -0.61 21.05
C VAL A 265 2.07 0.52 22.07
N HIS A 266 1.68 1.75 21.71
CA HIS A 266 1.62 2.88 22.64
C HIS A 266 0.19 3.20 23.12
N HIS A 267 -0.80 2.41 22.70
CA HIS A 267 -2.18 2.60 23.17
C HIS A 267 -2.28 2.24 24.66
N PRO A 268 -2.99 3.04 25.51
CA PRO A 268 -3.11 2.78 26.94
C PRO A 268 -3.66 1.40 27.32
N ASP A 269 -4.57 0.86 26.49
CA ASP A 269 -5.19 -0.44 26.71
C ASP A 269 -4.37 -1.61 26.11
N PHE A 270 -3.18 -1.35 25.56
CA PHE A 270 -2.37 -2.39 24.92
C PHE A 270 -1.71 -3.30 25.95
N GLU A 271 -1.95 -4.59 25.80
CA GLU A 271 -1.24 -5.65 26.53
C GLU A 271 -0.61 -6.63 25.53
N PRO A 272 0.69 -6.98 25.68
CA PRO A 272 1.37 -7.91 24.78
C PRO A 272 0.65 -9.25 24.59
N SER A 273 -0.05 -9.74 25.62
CA SER A 273 -0.85 -10.98 25.59
C SER A 273 -1.97 -10.97 24.54
N MET A 274 -2.46 -9.79 24.15
CA MET A 274 -3.52 -9.64 23.12
C MET A 274 -3.09 -10.19 21.77
N PHE A 275 -1.79 -10.18 21.47
CA PHE A 275 -1.23 -10.63 20.20
C PHE A 275 -0.65 -12.06 20.27
N SER A 276 -1.00 -12.83 21.31
CA SER A 276 -0.46 -14.19 21.54
C SER A 276 -0.82 -15.21 20.44
N THR A 277 -1.83 -14.94 19.60
CA THR A 277 -2.20 -15.82 18.49
C THR A 277 -1.44 -15.51 17.20
N LEU A 278 -0.76 -14.36 17.13
CA LEU A 278 -0.03 -13.97 15.94
C LEU A 278 1.16 -14.89 15.67
N GLN A 279 1.29 -15.26 14.41
CA GLN A 279 2.40 -16.02 13.85
C GLN A 279 3.22 -15.18 12.87
N LEU A 280 2.58 -14.18 12.22
CA LEU A 280 3.23 -13.26 11.28
C LEU A 280 2.81 -11.81 11.53
N MET A 281 3.79 -10.91 11.55
CA MET A 281 3.60 -9.46 11.45
C MET A 281 4.34 -8.91 10.23
N GLY A 282 3.59 -8.53 9.20
CA GLY A 282 4.11 -7.90 8.01
C GLY A 282 4.14 -6.37 8.14
N TYR A 283 5.15 -5.73 7.56
CA TYR A 283 5.20 -4.27 7.46
C TYR A 283 5.80 -3.82 6.13
N GLY A 284 5.47 -2.60 5.71
CA GLY A 284 5.97 -2.06 4.46
C GLY A 284 5.41 -0.69 4.14
N ALA A 285 5.57 -0.25 2.90
CA ALA A 285 5.13 1.03 2.37
C ALA A 285 5.81 2.27 2.98
N ALA A 286 6.46 2.14 4.14
CA ALA A 286 7.27 3.17 4.80
C ALA A 286 8.44 2.51 5.55
N PRO A 287 9.52 3.25 5.83
CA PRO A 287 10.62 2.74 6.65
C PRO A 287 10.15 2.35 8.06
N MET A 288 10.62 1.22 8.56
CA MET A 288 10.37 0.79 9.94
C MET A 288 11.42 1.42 10.87
N PRO A 289 11.01 2.22 11.86
CA PRO A 289 11.93 2.73 12.87
C PRO A 289 12.64 1.57 13.60
N GLU A 290 13.96 1.61 13.66
CA GLU A 290 14.77 0.53 14.24
C GLU A 290 14.39 0.24 15.70
N ALA A 291 14.11 1.29 16.47
CA ALA A 291 13.68 1.16 17.86
C ALA A 291 12.34 0.42 18.00
N LEU A 292 11.37 0.71 17.11
CA LEU A 292 10.07 0.05 17.12
C LEU A 292 10.21 -1.42 16.73
N LEU A 293 10.98 -1.72 15.67
CA LEU A 293 11.22 -3.10 15.23
C LEU A 293 11.88 -3.92 16.36
N LYS A 294 12.95 -3.39 16.97
CA LYS A 294 13.65 -4.04 18.06
C LYS A 294 12.71 -4.32 19.25
N ARG A 295 11.90 -3.33 19.65
CA ARG A 295 10.91 -3.49 20.72
C ARG A 295 9.89 -4.59 20.40
N LEU A 296 9.37 -4.64 19.17
CA LEU A 296 8.43 -5.67 18.74
C LEU A 296 9.07 -7.07 18.75
N MET A 297 10.30 -7.19 18.24
CA MET A 297 11.04 -8.47 18.24
C MET A 297 11.37 -8.97 19.66
N GLU A 298 11.71 -8.07 20.58
CA GLU A 298 11.94 -8.39 21.99
C GLU A 298 10.64 -8.81 22.69
N MET A 299 9.53 -8.12 22.38
CA MET A 299 8.21 -8.41 22.95
C MET A 299 7.64 -9.75 22.45
N TYR A 300 7.93 -10.10 21.19
CA TYR A 300 7.40 -11.29 20.52
C TYR A 300 8.52 -12.13 19.88
N PRO A 301 9.37 -12.82 20.69
CA PRO A 301 10.56 -13.52 20.19
C PRO A 301 10.26 -14.69 19.25
N ASN A 302 9.03 -15.21 19.26
CA ASN A 302 8.60 -16.32 18.40
C ASN A 302 7.74 -15.87 17.22
N LEU A 303 7.48 -14.56 17.09
CA LEU A 303 6.69 -14.00 15.97
C LEU A 303 7.59 -13.85 14.75
N ASP A 304 7.10 -14.30 13.62
CA ASP A 304 7.74 -14.04 12.35
C ASP A 304 7.45 -12.60 11.88
N PHE A 305 8.50 -11.92 11.43
CA PHE A 305 8.39 -10.60 10.82
C PHE A 305 8.68 -10.67 9.33
N PHE A 306 7.98 -9.88 8.55
CA PHE A 306 8.16 -9.78 7.11
C PHE A 306 8.09 -8.32 6.68
N GLN A 307 9.07 -7.84 5.92
CA GLN A 307 9.01 -6.53 5.30
C GLN A 307 8.81 -6.66 3.79
N ALA A 308 7.91 -5.85 3.24
CA ALA A 308 7.72 -5.70 1.81
C ALA A 308 8.10 -4.29 1.34
N TYR A 309 8.99 -4.20 0.37
CA TYR A 309 9.24 -2.99 -0.41
C TYR A 309 8.68 -3.16 -1.81
N GLY A 310 8.00 -2.14 -2.28
CA GLY A 310 7.45 -2.12 -3.63
C GLY A 310 6.56 -0.92 -3.87
N MET A 311 5.88 -0.95 -5.00
CA MET A 311 5.07 0.17 -5.48
C MET A 311 3.92 -0.33 -6.36
N THR A 312 2.99 0.56 -6.66
CA THR A 312 1.80 0.24 -7.45
C THR A 312 2.17 -0.31 -8.83
N GLU A 313 3.22 0.22 -9.43
CA GLU A 313 3.73 -0.13 -10.76
C GLU A 313 4.20 -1.59 -10.89
N PHE A 314 4.33 -2.31 -9.77
CA PHE A 314 4.66 -3.74 -9.72
C PHE A 314 3.61 -4.60 -9.00
N ALA A 315 2.40 -4.10 -8.88
CA ALA A 315 1.32 -4.73 -8.12
C ALA A 315 1.66 -4.99 -6.64
N ALA A 316 2.62 -4.34 -6.06
CA ALA A 316 3.09 -4.21 -4.70
C ALA A 316 4.55 -4.63 -4.50
N THR A 317 4.86 -5.90 -4.18
CA THR A 317 6.16 -6.31 -3.62
C THR A 317 7.20 -6.64 -4.69
N VAL A 318 8.35 -5.99 -4.59
CA VAL A 318 9.54 -6.28 -5.43
C VAL A 318 10.75 -6.76 -4.61
N CYS A 319 10.94 -6.25 -3.39
CA CYS A 319 11.95 -6.77 -2.46
C CYS A 319 11.29 -7.17 -1.14
N ALA A 320 11.86 -8.16 -0.48
CA ALA A 320 11.37 -8.65 0.80
C ALA A 320 12.52 -8.93 1.78
N LEU A 321 12.32 -8.49 3.03
CA LEU A 321 13.10 -8.95 4.18
C LEU A 321 12.28 -10.04 4.86
N THR A 322 12.76 -11.27 4.79
CA THR A 322 12.02 -12.48 5.18
C THR A 322 12.04 -12.72 6.70
N PRO A 323 11.20 -13.63 7.23
CA PRO A 323 11.31 -14.06 8.63
C PRO A 323 12.72 -14.57 9.00
N HIS A 324 13.39 -15.23 8.08
CA HIS A 324 14.77 -15.69 8.29
C HIS A 324 15.74 -14.52 8.48
N ASP A 325 15.61 -13.47 7.65
CA ASP A 325 16.46 -12.28 7.73
C ASP A 325 16.25 -11.53 9.06
N HIS A 326 15.00 -11.42 9.53
CA HIS A 326 14.70 -10.81 10.82
C HIS A 326 15.36 -11.59 11.97
N ARG A 327 15.29 -12.93 11.95
CA ARG A 327 15.98 -13.76 12.95
C ARG A 327 17.51 -13.67 12.88
N THR A 328 18.08 -13.48 11.68
CA THR A 328 19.50 -13.25 11.47
C THR A 328 19.93 -11.92 12.10
N GLY A 329 19.11 -10.89 11.98
CA GLY A 329 19.33 -9.59 12.63
C GLY A 329 20.53 -8.81 12.07
N GLY A 330 21.00 -7.84 12.86
CA GLY A 330 22.16 -7.02 12.51
C GLY A 330 21.85 -5.96 11.44
N ALA A 331 22.86 -5.61 10.63
CA ALA A 331 22.77 -4.50 9.67
C ALA A 331 21.71 -4.72 8.56
N ILE A 332 21.36 -5.97 8.26
CA ILE A 332 20.36 -6.28 7.22
C ILE A 332 18.95 -5.82 7.59
N LEU A 333 18.65 -5.62 8.88
CA LEU A 333 17.37 -5.08 9.31
C LEU A 333 17.11 -3.64 8.83
N ARG A 334 18.15 -2.94 8.37
CA ARG A 334 18.04 -1.60 7.76
C ARG A 334 17.81 -1.66 6.26
N SER A 335 17.89 -2.86 5.64
CA SER A 335 17.59 -3.06 4.22
C SER A 335 16.08 -3.23 4.01
N VAL A 336 15.66 -3.16 2.76
CA VAL A 336 14.32 -3.60 2.34
C VAL A 336 14.32 -5.06 1.87
N GLY A 337 15.37 -5.80 2.23
CA GLY A 337 15.56 -7.20 1.86
C GLY A 337 16.23 -7.39 0.51
N GLN A 338 16.06 -8.58 -0.01
CA GLN A 338 16.56 -8.98 -1.33
C GLN A 338 15.44 -8.93 -2.37
N PRO A 339 15.77 -8.80 -3.68
CA PRO A 339 14.79 -8.95 -4.75
C PRO A 339 14.03 -10.27 -4.64
N CYS A 340 12.71 -10.21 -4.78
CA CYS A 340 11.86 -11.39 -4.79
C CYS A 340 12.14 -12.28 -6.01
N ILE A 341 11.67 -13.52 -5.98
CA ILE A 341 11.79 -14.46 -7.11
C ILE A 341 11.25 -13.82 -8.40
N GLY A 342 12.07 -13.84 -9.47
CA GLY A 342 11.73 -13.25 -10.76
C GLY A 342 11.78 -11.73 -10.79
N VAL A 343 12.42 -11.09 -9.80
CA VAL A 343 12.69 -9.64 -9.79
C VAL A 343 14.19 -9.40 -9.92
N GLU A 344 14.55 -8.49 -10.79
CA GLU A 344 15.91 -7.99 -10.94
C GLU A 344 15.98 -6.54 -10.47
N VAL A 345 17.04 -6.18 -9.75
CA VAL A 345 17.32 -4.82 -9.29
C VAL A 345 18.74 -4.43 -9.71
N GLU A 346 18.87 -3.26 -10.30
CA GLU A 346 20.13 -2.62 -10.58
C GLU A 346 20.19 -1.24 -9.95
N ILE A 347 21.38 -0.81 -9.57
CA ILE A 347 21.65 0.56 -9.19
C ILE A 347 22.28 1.27 -10.37
N ARG A 348 21.69 2.39 -10.80
CA ARG A 348 22.18 3.16 -11.94
C ARG A 348 22.40 4.62 -11.58
N HIS A 349 23.33 5.24 -12.27
CA HIS A 349 23.57 6.68 -12.13
C HIS A 349 22.31 7.46 -12.58
N PRO A 350 21.80 8.42 -11.78
CA PRO A 350 20.52 9.06 -12.08
C PRO A 350 20.48 9.82 -13.41
N GLU A 351 21.63 10.37 -13.85
CA GLU A 351 21.74 11.17 -15.07
C GLU A 351 22.22 10.35 -16.26
N THR A 352 23.33 9.58 -16.12
CA THR A 352 23.92 8.83 -17.24
C THR A 352 23.23 7.49 -17.49
N THR A 353 22.43 7.00 -16.53
CA THR A 353 21.74 5.70 -16.53
C THR A 353 22.69 4.48 -16.59
N GLU A 354 24.00 4.70 -16.48
CA GLU A 354 25.00 3.63 -16.40
C GLU A 354 24.86 2.85 -15.09
N ARG A 355 25.05 1.54 -15.18
CA ARG A 355 25.03 0.67 -14.00
C ARG A 355 26.21 0.98 -13.08
N LEU A 356 25.93 1.16 -11.80
CA LEU A 356 26.94 1.41 -10.77
C LEU A 356 27.44 0.10 -10.14
N PRO A 357 28.69 0.09 -9.63
CA PRO A 357 29.24 -1.01 -8.85
C PRO A 357 28.45 -1.30 -7.57
N VAL A 358 28.59 -2.53 -7.05
CA VAL A 358 28.04 -2.94 -5.77
C VAL A 358 28.53 -2.03 -4.65
N GLY A 359 27.61 -1.57 -3.81
CA GLY A 359 27.88 -0.68 -2.67
C GLY A 359 27.73 0.81 -2.98
N GLU A 360 27.78 1.21 -4.25
CA GLU A 360 27.54 2.61 -4.64
C GLU A 360 26.06 2.98 -4.59
N VAL A 361 25.77 4.24 -4.28
CA VAL A 361 24.40 4.78 -4.18
C VAL A 361 24.00 5.40 -5.52
N GLY A 362 22.85 5.01 -6.04
CA GLY A 362 22.25 5.55 -7.25
C GLY A 362 20.74 5.30 -7.28
N GLU A 363 20.11 5.46 -8.43
CA GLU A 363 18.69 5.19 -8.63
C GLU A 363 18.44 3.68 -8.76
N LEU A 364 17.44 3.15 -8.05
CA LEU A 364 16.98 1.77 -8.19
C LEU A 364 16.22 1.60 -9.50
N TRP A 365 16.69 0.69 -10.34
CA TRP A 365 16.02 0.24 -11.54
C TRP A 365 15.55 -1.20 -11.35
N ILE A 366 14.30 -1.48 -11.71
CA ILE A 366 13.62 -2.74 -11.38
C ILE A 366 13.08 -3.36 -12.66
N ARG A 367 13.25 -4.67 -12.82
CA ARG A 367 12.68 -5.43 -13.93
C ARG A 367 12.02 -6.71 -13.41
N CYS A 368 10.77 -6.96 -13.81
CA CYS A 368 10.09 -8.23 -13.58
C CYS A 368 8.78 -8.32 -14.38
N ASP A 369 8.23 -9.52 -14.49
CA ASP A 369 7.01 -9.81 -15.24
C ASP A 369 5.71 -9.31 -14.57
N SER A 370 5.80 -8.77 -13.35
CA SER A 370 4.68 -8.08 -12.69
C SER A 370 4.70 -6.56 -12.86
N ALA A 371 5.58 -6.03 -13.72
CA ALA A 371 5.61 -4.62 -14.04
C ALA A 371 4.32 -4.18 -14.73
N MET A 372 3.91 -2.94 -14.48
CA MET A 372 2.77 -2.31 -15.14
C MET A 372 2.94 -2.34 -16.68
N VAL A 373 1.82 -2.35 -17.39
CA VAL A 373 1.81 -2.11 -18.84
C VAL A 373 2.26 -0.68 -19.16
N GLY A 374 1.88 0.27 -18.32
CA GLY A 374 2.20 1.68 -18.43
C GLY A 374 1.21 2.54 -17.65
N TYR A 375 1.38 3.85 -17.76
CA TYR A 375 0.45 4.82 -17.22
C TYR A 375 -0.69 5.08 -18.23
N TRP A 376 -1.92 4.94 -17.77
CA TRP A 376 -3.13 5.13 -18.58
C TRP A 376 -3.15 6.52 -19.21
N ASN A 377 -3.35 6.56 -20.55
CA ASN A 377 -3.37 7.79 -21.35
C ASN A 377 -2.15 8.72 -21.16
N LYS A 378 -0.99 8.19 -20.73
CA LYS A 378 0.23 8.97 -20.48
C LYS A 378 1.46 8.30 -21.14
N PRO A 379 1.54 8.26 -22.48
CA PRO A 379 2.63 7.56 -23.17
C PRO A 379 4.02 8.14 -22.86
N GLU A 380 4.14 9.47 -22.75
CA GLU A 380 5.40 10.12 -22.41
C GLU A 380 5.88 9.76 -21.00
N ALA A 381 4.97 9.75 -20.02
CA ALA A 381 5.30 9.35 -18.65
C ALA A 381 5.67 7.86 -18.58
N THR A 382 5.04 7.02 -19.39
CA THR A 382 5.37 5.61 -19.52
C THR A 382 6.75 5.42 -20.11
N ALA A 383 7.07 6.09 -21.23
CA ALA A 383 8.38 6.02 -21.89
C ALA A 383 9.52 6.54 -20.98
N TYR A 384 9.25 7.54 -20.15
CA TYR A 384 10.21 8.01 -19.15
C TYR A 384 10.47 6.98 -18.04
N ALA A 385 9.41 6.32 -17.57
CA ALA A 385 9.47 5.39 -16.45
C ALA A 385 9.95 3.98 -16.86
N LEU A 386 9.59 3.51 -18.06
CA LEU A 386 9.94 2.19 -18.59
C LEU A 386 10.92 2.33 -19.75
N VAL A 387 12.16 1.95 -19.52
CA VAL A 387 13.27 2.02 -20.50
C VAL A 387 13.87 0.64 -20.68
N ASP A 388 13.78 0.06 -21.87
CA ASP A 388 14.36 -1.26 -22.21
C ASP A 388 13.92 -2.39 -21.25
N GLY A 389 12.65 -2.37 -20.81
CA GLY A 389 12.08 -3.33 -19.86
C GLY A 389 12.43 -3.08 -18.39
N TRP A 390 13.20 -2.03 -18.10
CA TRP A 390 13.51 -1.58 -16.75
C TRP A 390 12.63 -0.40 -16.34
N TYR A 391 12.15 -0.43 -15.10
CA TYR A 391 11.41 0.66 -14.50
C TYR A 391 12.32 1.51 -13.62
N ARG A 392 12.28 2.81 -13.82
CA ARG A 392 12.94 3.83 -13.01
C ARG A 392 12.09 4.11 -11.75
N SER A 393 12.54 3.64 -10.60
CA SER A 393 11.75 3.73 -9.38
C SER A 393 11.66 5.15 -8.79
N GLY A 394 12.65 5.99 -9.09
CA GLY A 394 12.84 7.27 -8.43
C GLY A 394 13.24 7.14 -6.95
N ASP A 395 13.56 5.94 -6.48
CA ASP A 395 14.13 5.69 -5.16
C ASP A 395 15.65 5.57 -5.28
N ALA A 396 16.38 6.26 -4.40
CA ALA A 396 17.83 6.15 -4.30
C ALA A 396 18.21 5.07 -3.28
N GLY A 397 19.25 4.30 -3.61
CA GLY A 397 19.74 3.25 -2.74
C GLY A 397 20.97 2.57 -3.26
N ARG A 398 21.39 1.51 -2.58
CA ARG A 398 22.51 0.66 -2.95
C ARG A 398 22.18 -0.80 -2.74
N VAL A 399 22.93 -1.68 -3.41
CA VAL A 399 22.89 -3.13 -3.18
C VAL A 399 24.21 -3.56 -2.56
N ASP A 400 24.18 -4.38 -1.52
CA ASP A 400 25.39 -4.94 -0.92
C ASP A 400 25.87 -6.21 -1.66
N GLU A 401 27.04 -6.75 -1.26
CA GLU A 401 27.64 -7.95 -1.86
C GLU A 401 26.78 -9.21 -1.73
N ARG A 402 25.82 -9.21 -0.79
CA ARG A 402 24.87 -10.31 -0.59
C ARG A 402 23.54 -10.09 -1.32
N GLY A 403 23.40 -8.98 -2.05
CA GLY A 403 22.18 -8.65 -2.79
C GLY A 403 21.07 -7.96 -1.95
N TYR A 404 21.35 -7.53 -0.71
CA TYR A 404 20.40 -6.75 0.07
C TYR A 404 20.32 -5.31 -0.45
N VAL A 405 19.10 -4.83 -0.62
CA VAL A 405 18.79 -3.47 -1.10
C VAL A 405 18.61 -2.54 0.11
N PHE A 406 19.41 -1.49 0.16
CA PHE A 406 19.33 -0.44 1.18
C PHE A 406 18.81 0.84 0.53
N LEU A 407 17.65 1.29 0.94
CA LEU A 407 17.12 2.59 0.51
C LEU A 407 17.85 3.72 1.22
N ALA A 408 18.22 4.73 0.48
CA ALA A 408 18.81 5.96 1.00
C ALA A 408 17.75 7.05 1.13
N ASP A 409 16.99 7.32 0.05
CA ASP A 409 15.89 8.30 0.00
C ASP A 409 15.08 8.14 -1.31
N ARG A 410 14.13 9.07 -1.52
CA ARG A 410 13.66 9.39 -2.87
C ARG A 410 14.67 10.31 -3.56
N VAL A 411 14.98 10.07 -4.83
CA VAL A 411 15.91 10.94 -5.60
C VAL A 411 15.50 12.42 -5.50
N LYS A 412 14.20 12.71 -5.53
CA LYS A 412 13.64 14.06 -5.41
C LYS A 412 13.52 14.63 -3.99
N ASP A 413 13.63 13.78 -2.95
CA ASP A 413 13.57 14.16 -1.54
C ASP A 413 14.96 14.30 -0.93
N MET A 414 16.00 13.90 -1.67
CA MET A 414 17.40 14.12 -1.34
C MET A 414 17.67 15.63 -1.21
N ILE A 415 18.29 16.01 -0.12
CA ILE A 415 18.60 17.40 0.20
C ILE A 415 20.02 17.70 -0.27
N VAL A 416 20.18 18.68 -1.16
CA VAL A 416 21.51 19.10 -1.63
C VAL A 416 21.96 20.28 -0.79
N SER A 417 22.76 20.02 0.25
CA SER A 417 23.21 21.02 1.21
C SER A 417 24.70 21.30 1.06
N GLY A 418 25.04 22.50 0.57
CA GLY A 418 26.42 22.89 0.36
C GLY A 418 27.19 22.04 -0.65
N GLY A 419 26.49 21.45 -1.62
CA GLY A 419 27.06 20.54 -2.63
C GLY A 419 27.14 19.08 -2.19
N GLU A 420 26.72 18.76 -0.97
CA GLU A 420 26.70 17.41 -0.43
C GLU A 420 25.27 16.84 -0.43
N ASN A 421 25.14 15.57 -0.79
CA ASN A 421 23.87 14.87 -0.77
C ASN A 421 23.54 14.40 0.64
N VAL A 422 22.45 14.90 1.20
CA VAL A 422 21.90 14.47 2.49
C VAL A 422 20.61 13.68 2.25
N TYR A 423 20.62 12.42 2.64
CA TYR A 423 19.46 11.56 2.54
C TYR A 423 18.58 11.74 3.77
N SER A 424 17.35 12.19 3.56
CA SER A 424 16.43 12.52 4.66
C SER A 424 16.15 11.32 5.56
N LEU A 425 16.07 10.12 5.00
CA LEU A 425 15.84 8.88 5.74
C LEU A 425 16.99 8.56 6.73
N GLU A 426 18.24 8.84 6.37
CA GLU A 426 19.39 8.65 7.27
C GLU A 426 19.26 9.54 8.51
N VAL A 427 18.87 10.78 8.30
CA VAL A 427 18.67 11.77 9.38
C VAL A 427 17.44 11.40 10.23
N GLU A 428 16.33 11.00 9.60
CA GLU A 428 15.13 10.52 10.28
C GLU A 428 15.43 9.32 11.18
N ASN A 429 16.19 8.36 10.67
CA ASN A 429 16.61 7.18 11.45
C ASN A 429 17.44 7.59 12.67
N ALA A 430 18.38 8.51 12.51
CA ALA A 430 19.19 9.00 13.63
C ALA A 430 18.33 9.69 14.70
N ILE A 431 17.39 10.55 14.29
CA ILE A 431 16.50 11.27 15.21
C ILE A 431 15.55 10.30 15.91
N SER A 432 15.00 9.32 15.20
CA SER A 432 14.01 8.35 15.73
C SER A 432 14.56 7.44 16.83
N THR A 433 15.87 7.33 16.98
CA THR A 433 16.50 6.59 18.09
C THR A 433 16.36 7.30 19.43
N HIS A 434 15.99 8.57 19.46
CA HIS A 434 15.76 9.30 20.70
C HIS A 434 14.42 8.88 21.35
N PRO A 435 14.40 8.49 22.64
CA PRO A 435 13.22 7.89 23.28
C PRO A 435 12.00 8.82 23.37
N ALA A 436 12.20 10.14 23.34
CA ALA A 436 11.10 11.11 23.35
C ALA A 436 10.44 11.34 21.97
N VAL A 437 11.01 10.82 20.89
CA VAL A 437 10.53 11.04 19.53
C VAL A 437 9.49 9.98 19.15
N THR A 438 8.28 10.41 18.80
CA THR A 438 7.19 9.52 18.36
C THR A 438 7.03 9.48 16.84
N GLN A 439 7.25 10.62 16.17
CA GLN A 439 7.30 10.70 14.69
C GLN A 439 8.37 11.71 14.28
N VAL A 440 8.95 11.51 13.12
CA VAL A 440 9.92 12.43 12.52
C VAL A 440 9.79 12.47 11.01
N ALA A 441 9.99 13.65 10.43
CA ALA A 441 10.18 13.84 8.99
C ALA A 441 11.24 14.90 8.74
N VAL A 442 12.11 14.63 7.78
CA VAL A 442 13.20 15.53 7.39
C VAL A 442 12.99 16.00 5.96
N VAL A 443 13.13 17.28 5.71
CA VAL A 443 12.99 17.92 4.40
C VAL A 443 14.06 18.98 4.17
N GLY A 444 14.34 19.29 2.90
CA GLY A 444 15.14 20.43 2.52
C GLY A 444 14.35 21.74 2.70
N ARG A 445 14.99 22.75 3.29
CA ARG A 445 14.52 24.14 3.35
C ARG A 445 15.43 25.00 2.48
N PRO A 446 14.92 25.88 1.62
CA PRO A 446 15.75 26.82 0.86
C PRO A 446 16.70 27.61 1.78
N HIS A 447 17.97 27.72 1.37
CA HIS A 447 19.00 28.41 2.16
C HIS A 447 19.96 29.19 1.25
N GLU A 448 20.22 30.45 1.57
CA GLU A 448 21.00 31.37 0.72
C GLU A 448 22.43 30.92 0.44
N ILE A 449 23.08 30.25 1.41
CA ILE A 449 24.49 29.84 1.28
C ILE A 449 24.61 28.39 0.78
N TRP A 450 23.73 27.49 1.25
CA TRP A 450 23.87 26.04 0.99
C TRP A 450 22.94 25.51 -0.10
N GLY A 451 22.14 26.37 -0.74
CA GLY A 451 21.07 25.95 -1.64
C GLY A 451 19.90 25.39 -0.86
N GLU A 452 20.11 24.28 -0.14
CA GLU A 452 19.16 23.74 0.83
C GLU A 452 19.84 23.53 2.19
N ALA A 453 19.06 23.68 3.27
CA ALA A 453 19.44 23.28 4.62
C ALA A 453 18.53 22.18 5.13
N VAL A 454 19.06 21.26 5.89
CA VAL A 454 18.29 20.16 6.51
C VAL A 454 17.39 20.72 7.60
N HIS A 455 16.08 20.44 7.51
CA HIS A 455 15.07 20.80 8.49
C HIS A 455 14.34 19.55 8.99
N ALA A 456 14.15 19.41 10.31
CA ALA A 456 13.44 18.28 10.90
C ALA A 456 12.15 18.71 11.59
N PHE A 457 11.05 18.03 11.27
CA PHE A 457 9.81 18.04 12.04
C PHE A 457 9.79 16.86 12.98
N VAL A 458 9.59 17.11 14.27
CA VAL A 458 9.62 16.08 15.32
C VAL A 458 8.36 16.15 16.15
N VAL A 459 7.67 15.02 16.30
CA VAL A 459 6.52 14.89 17.19
C VAL A 459 7.01 14.30 18.51
N CYS A 460 6.77 15.02 19.59
CA CYS A 460 7.12 14.63 20.96
C CYS A 460 6.14 15.21 21.97
N ALA A 461 6.12 14.67 23.20
CA ALA A 461 5.34 15.28 24.27
C ALA A 461 5.91 16.68 24.64
N PRO A 462 5.07 17.62 25.11
CA PRO A 462 5.52 18.97 25.46
C PRO A 462 6.67 18.92 26.48
N GLY A 463 7.80 19.55 26.13
CA GLY A 463 8.96 19.62 26.99
C GLY A 463 9.71 18.31 27.22
N ALA A 464 9.40 17.26 26.48
CA ALA A 464 10.07 15.94 26.59
C ALA A 464 11.49 15.94 26.01
N VAL A 465 11.81 16.87 25.10
CA VAL A 465 13.13 17.02 24.48
C VAL A 465 13.28 18.45 23.94
N THR A 466 14.49 18.95 23.89
CA THR A 466 14.86 20.24 23.28
C THR A 466 15.56 20.02 21.94
N GLU A 467 15.66 21.09 21.13
CA GLU A 467 16.41 21.09 19.86
C GLU A 467 17.89 20.77 20.09
N GLU A 468 18.49 21.34 21.17
CA GLU A 468 19.88 21.12 21.53
C GLU A 468 20.16 19.67 21.92
N GLU A 469 19.24 19.03 22.67
CA GLU A 469 19.35 17.63 23.03
C GLU A 469 19.28 16.72 21.81
N LEU A 470 18.37 17.01 20.86
CA LEU A 470 18.30 16.31 19.59
C LEU A 470 19.55 16.51 18.74
N ASP A 471 20.06 17.74 18.62
CA ASP A 471 21.30 18.04 17.89
C ASP A 471 22.48 17.23 18.46
N VAL A 472 22.67 17.23 19.78
CA VAL A 472 23.72 16.46 20.45
C VAL A 472 23.52 14.96 20.24
N HIS A 473 22.26 14.48 20.27
CA HIS A 473 21.93 13.07 20.05
C HIS A 473 22.32 12.61 18.64
N VAL A 474 21.89 13.36 17.63
CA VAL A 474 22.09 13.02 16.20
C VAL A 474 23.57 13.08 15.81
N ARG A 475 24.34 14.04 16.34
CA ARG A 475 25.79 14.16 16.10
C ARG A 475 26.61 12.95 16.54
N LYS A 476 26.07 12.08 17.37
CA LYS A 476 26.74 10.83 17.76
C LYS A 476 26.75 9.77 16.67
N THR A 477 25.85 9.90 15.69
CA THR A 477 25.56 8.84 14.71
C THR A 477 25.73 9.23 13.27
N ILE A 478 25.59 10.54 12.94
CA ILE A 478 25.74 11.03 11.56
C ILE A 478 26.72 12.20 11.47
N ALA A 479 27.25 12.40 10.25
CA ALA A 479 28.20 13.48 9.98
C ALA A 479 27.57 14.87 10.20
N GLY A 480 28.38 15.85 10.65
CA GLY A 480 27.89 17.17 11.06
C GLY A 480 27.16 17.98 9.98
N TYR A 481 27.47 17.78 8.69
CA TYR A 481 26.78 18.44 7.59
C TYR A 481 25.35 17.91 7.38
N LYS A 482 25.07 16.69 7.80
CA LYS A 482 23.75 16.04 7.72
C LYS A 482 22.81 16.43 8.87
N VAL A 483 23.36 16.97 9.96
CA VAL A 483 22.58 17.36 11.14
C VAL A 483 21.63 18.50 10.78
N PRO A 484 20.35 18.42 11.19
CA PRO A 484 19.38 19.50 10.92
C PRO A 484 19.90 20.87 11.37
N LYS A 485 19.70 21.88 10.54
CA LYS A 485 20.04 23.27 10.85
C LYS A 485 18.88 24.02 11.49
N SER A 486 17.70 23.45 11.42
CA SER A 486 16.50 23.95 12.07
C SER A 486 15.54 22.81 12.41
N TRP A 487 14.72 23.03 13.43
CA TRP A 487 13.82 22.05 13.99
C TRP A 487 12.42 22.63 14.15
N THR A 488 11.40 21.80 14.05
CA THR A 488 10.03 22.10 14.47
C THR A 488 9.58 20.99 15.41
N LEU A 489 9.52 21.31 16.71
CA LEU A 489 8.98 20.39 17.73
C LEU A 489 7.49 20.64 17.87
N GLN A 490 6.67 19.61 17.76
CA GLN A 490 5.21 19.69 17.80
C GLN A 490 4.59 18.50 18.52
N THR A 491 3.35 18.66 18.99
CA THR A 491 2.56 17.60 19.60
C THR A 491 1.60 16.94 18.61
N GLU A 492 1.19 17.73 17.60
CA GLU A 492 0.26 17.25 16.56
C GLU A 492 0.97 16.25 15.65
N PRO A 493 0.27 15.15 15.26
CA PRO A 493 0.80 14.20 14.31
C PRO A 493 1.19 14.84 12.98
N LEU A 494 2.18 14.26 12.31
CA LEU A 494 2.57 14.67 10.96
C LEU A 494 1.46 14.36 9.95
N PRO A 495 1.33 15.15 8.85
CA PRO A 495 0.33 14.90 7.82
C PRO A 495 0.60 13.56 7.13
N LEU A 496 -0.45 12.75 7.01
CA LEU A 496 -0.38 11.41 6.42
C LEU A 496 -1.22 11.32 5.13
N SER A 497 -0.69 10.61 4.16
CA SER A 497 -1.45 10.20 2.97
C SER A 497 -2.55 9.19 3.33
N GLY A 498 -3.45 8.92 2.37
CA GLY A 498 -4.46 7.87 2.50
C GLY A 498 -3.90 6.48 2.84
N ALA A 499 -2.67 6.21 2.47
CA ALA A 499 -1.95 4.97 2.78
C ALA A 499 -1.15 5.02 4.10
N GLY A 500 -1.27 6.10 4.89
CA GLY A 500 -0.54 6.25 6.16
C GLY A 500 0.91 6.70 6.04
N LYS A 501 1.34 7.17 4.85
CA LYS A 501 2.70 7.70 4.62
C LYS A 501 2.75 9.18 4.94
N ILE A 502 3.87 9.65 5.52
CA ILE A 502 4.09 11.07 5.79
C ILE A 502 4.14 11.87 4.48
N LEU A 503 3.40 12.96 4.41
CA LEU A 503 3.33 13.87 3.26
C LEU A 503 4.39 14.96 3.37
N LYS A 504 5.63 14.67 2.94
CA LYS A 504 6.75 15.63 2.95
C LYS A 504 6.47 16.87 2.10
N ARG A 505 5.64 16.78 1.05
CA ARG A 505 5.19 17.93 0.26
C ARG A 505 4.50 18.97 1.14
N ASP A 506 3.52 18.55 1.92
CA ASP A 506 2.74 19.44 2.79
C ASP A 506 3.63 20.08 3.87
N LEU A 507 4.67 19.36 4.33
CA LEU A 507 5.66 19.90 5.26
C LEU A 507 6.55 20.97 4.59
N ARG A 508 6.96 20.79 3.33
CA ARG A 508 7.68 21.82 2.58
C ARG A 508 6.82 23.06 2.34
N GLU A 509 5.54 22.88 2.03
CA GLU A 509 4.59 23.98 1.87
C GLU A 509 4.43 24.79 3.18
N ARG A 510 4.39 24.13 4.35
CA ARG A 510 4.38 24.80 5.66
C ARG A 510 5.63 25.64 5.90
N ILE A 511 6.82 25.14 5.53
CA ILE A 511 8.07 25.89 5.62
C ILE A 511 8.01 27.13 4.71
N ALA A 512 7.57 26.96 3.47
CA ALA A 512 7.46 28.06 2.52
C ALA A 512 6.48 29.14 3.00
N ALA A 513 5.38 28.76 3.63
CA ALA A 513 4.38 29.67 4.19
C ALA A 513 4.87 30.39 5.47
N SER A 514 5.78 29.80 6.25
CA SER A 514 6.31 30.37 7.50
C SER A 514 7.59 31.19 7.32
N GLY A 515 8.18 31.17 6.15
CA GLY A 515 9.46 31.83 5.80
C GLY A 515 9.31 33.07 4.94
N GLY A 516 8.09 33.65 4.84
CA GLY A 516 7.82 34.95 4.22
C GLY A 516 7.99 36.09 5.22
#